data_ffeaa77c1dab0c06d12c49129721fa13
#
_entry.id   ffeaa77c1dab0c06d12c49129721fa13
#
_cell.length_a   1.000
_cell.length_b   1.000
_cell.length_c   1.000
_cell.angle_alpha   90.00
_cell.angle_beta   90.00
_cell.angle_gamma   90.00
#
_symmetry.space_group_name_H-M   'P 1'
#
loop_
_entity.id
_entity.type
_entity.pdbx_description
1 polymer ?
#
loop_
_entity_poly.entity_id
_entity_poly.type
_entity_poly.pdbx_seq_one_letter_code
_entity_poly.pdbx_strand_id
1 'polypeptide(L)'
;MLLREYGEKDLEEILRLFYRTVHVVAAADYSEEQLDAWAPAEADREKWRASLAEHFCLVAEENGKIVAFGDADGGYLDRLYVAADFQGRGAGSLVAGALEEYARARGAEKMTVHASLTARAFFEKRGYKVLERRRVERKGVELTNFLMKKIF
;
A
#
# COMPACT_ATOMS: atom_id res chain seq x y z
N MET A 1 -10.33 -15.81 -2.87
CA MET A 1 -10.20 -14.36 -2.65
C MET A 1 -11.07 -13.58 -3.61
N LEU A 2 -11.84 -12.63 -3.12
CA LEU A 2 -12.69 -11.77 -3.94
C LEU A 2 -12.08 -10.37 -4.00
N LEU A 3 -11.82 -9.88 -5.21
CA LEU A 3 -11.34 -8.52 -5.43
C LEU A 3 -12.53 -7.63 -5.75
N ARG A 4 -12.66 -6.50 -5.07
CA ARG A 4 -13.74 -5.54 -5.31
C ARG A 4 -13.29 -4.12 -5.02
N GLU A 5 -14.08 -3.14 -5.45
CA GLU A 5 -13.80 -1.75 -5.12
C GLU A 5 -14.08 -1.46 -3.65
N TYR A 6 -13.32 -0.53 -3.12
CA TYR A 6 -13.49 0.01 -1.77
C TYR A 6 -14.85 0.73 -1.66
N GLY A 7 -15.49 0.57 -0.51
CA GLY A 7 -16.65 1.38 -0.11
C GLY A 7 -16.36 2.06 1.21
N GLU A 8 -17.02 3.19 1.48
CA GLU A 8 -16.76 3.98 2.70
C GLU A 8 -16.91 3.16 3.99
N LYS A 9 -17.80 2.18 4.00
CA LYS A 9 -17.98 1.26 5.14
C LYS A 9 -16.75 0.41 5.45
N ASP A 10 -15.79 0.33 4.52
CA ASP A 10 -14.57 -0.47 4.69
C ASP A 10 -13.49 0.28 5.45
N LEU A 11 -13.66 1.59 5.67
CA LEU A 11 -12.60 2.44 6.22
C LEU A 11 -12.02 1.93 7.54
N GLU A 12 -12.87 1.59 8.50
CA GLU A 12 -12.37 1.15 9.81
C GLU A 12 -11.57 -0.15 9.72
N GLU A 13 -12.02 -1.09 8.92
CA GLU A 13 -11.31 -2.35 8.72
C GLU A 13 -9.96 -2.12 8.01
N ILE A 14 -9.93 -1.24 7.03
CA ILE A 14 -8.71 -0.85 6.33
C ILE A 14 -7.70 -0.20 7.30
N LEU A 15 -8.17 0.71 8.16
CA LEU A 15 -7.29 1.38 9.12
C LEU A 15 -6.68 0.38 10.11
N ARG A 16 -7.46 -0.58 10.58
CA ARG A 16 -6.94 -1.64 11.46
C ARG A 16 -5.90 -2.51 10.75
N LEU A 17 -6.19 -2.89 9.50
CA LEU A 17 -5.26 -3.68 8.70
C LEU A 17 -3.95 -2.93 8.47
N PHE A 18 -4.04 -1.66 8.11
CA PHE A 18 -2.88 -0.81 7.89
C PHE A 18 -2.01 -0.72 9.14
N TYR A 19 -2.61 -0.36 10.27
CA TYR A 19 -1.88 -0.24 11.54
C TYR A 19 -1.17 -1.54 11.89
N ARG A 20 -1.91 -2.66 11.86
CA ARG A 20 -1.36 -3.96 12.25
C ARG A 20 -0.26 -4.41 11.29
N THR A 21 -0.45 -4.22 9.99
CA THR A 21 0.55 -4.62 9.00
C THR A 21 1.85 -3.83 9.19
N VAL A 22 1.77 -2.52 9.36
CA VAL A 22 2.97 -1.71 9.58
C VAL A 22 3.69 -2.16 10.85
N HIS A 23 2.97 -2.27 11.97
CA HIS A 23 3.60 -2.57 13.26
C HIS A 23 4.08 -4.02 13.41
N VAL A 24 3.49 -4.97 12.68
CA VAL A 24 3.90 -6.39 12.75
C VAL A 24 4.91 -6.74 11.66
N VAL A 25 4.59 -6.40 10.39
CA VAL A 25 5.41 -6.84 9.26
C VAL A 25 6.64 -5.96 9.06
N ALA A 26 6.46 -4.64 9.15
CA ALA A 26 7.57 -3.72 8.92
C ALA A 26 8.52 -3.59 10.12
N ALA A 27 8.20 -4.20 11.25
CA ALA A 27 9.03 -4.16 12.46
C ALA A 27 10.44 -4.75 12.26
N ALA A 28 10.63 -5.59 11.24
CA ALA A 28 11.94 -6.14 10.91
C ALA A 28 12.90 -5.09 10.32
N ASP A 29 12.35 -4.01 9.74
CA ASP A 29 13.11 -3.04 8.95
C ASP A 29 13.10 -1.63 9.52
N TYR A 30 12.19 -1.33 10.46
CA TYR A 30 12.02 -0.01 11.03
C TYR A 30 11.97 -0.06 12.56
N SER A 31 12.41 1.01 13.20
CA SER A 31 12.34 1.15 14.65
C SER A 31 10.89 1.38 15.11
N GLU A 32 10.64 1.16 16.40
CA GLU A 32 9.33 1.42 16.98
C GLU A 32 8.89 2.88 16.78
N GLU A 33 9.82 3.83 16.97
CA GLU A 33 9.55 5.25 16.74
C GLU A 33 9.15 5.51 15.27
N GLN A 34 9.83 4.87 14.32
CA GLN A 34 9.52 5.01 12.91
C GLN A 34 8.15 4.40 12.58
N LEU A 35 7.82 3.24 13.16
CA LEU A 35 6.52 2.61 12.94
C LEU A 35 5.38 3.48 13.49
N ASP A 36 5.56 4.08 14.66
CA ASP A 36 4.56 4.98 15.25
C ASP A 36 4.37 6.25 14.42
N ALA A 37 5.43 6.77 13.82
CA ALA A 37 5.34 7.94 12.94
C ALA A 37 4.63 7.61 11.62
N TRP A 38 4.87 6.42 11.08
CA TRP A 38 4.25 5.96 9.83
C TRP A 38 2.78 5.61 10.04
N ALA A 39 2.48 4.83 11.08
CA ALA A 39 1.13 4.39 11.39
C ALA A 39 0.81 4.67 12.86
N PRO A 40 0.41 5.91 13.20
CA PRO A 40 0.06 6.26 14.58
C PRO A 40 -1.20 5.53 15.03
N ALA A 41 -1.33 5.32 16.35
CA ALA A 41 -2.48 4.64 16.94
C ALA A 41 -3.80 5.32 16.58
N GLU A 42 -3.80 6.66 16.51
CA GLU A 42 -4.97 7.43 16.09
C GLU A 42 -4.76 7.91 14.65
N ALA A 43 -5.39 7.24 13.69
CA ALA A 43 -5.35 7.63 12.29
C ALA A 43 -6.18 8.90 12.06
N ASP A 44 -5.74 9.71 11.10
CA ASP A 44 -6.53 10.86 10.64
C ASP A 44 -7.60 10.35 9.65
N ARG A 45 -8.77 10.02 10.18
CA ARG A 45 -9.85 9.41 9.41
C ARG A 45 -10.36 10.27 8.26
N GLU A 46 -10.44 11.57 8.47
CA GLU A 46 -10.90 12.48 7.41
C GLU A 46 -9.92 12.52 6.23
N LYS A 47 -8.64 12.55 6.53
CA LYS A 47 -7.60 12.54 5.49
C LYS A 47 -7.59 11.23 4.72
N TRP A 48 -7.72 10.09 5.43
CA TRP A 48 -7.82 8.78 4.81
C TRP A 48 -9.08 8.66 3.94
N ARG A 49 -10.23 9.08 4.46
CA ARG A 49 -11.50 9.03 3.74
C ARG A 49 -11.42 9.83 2.43
N ALA A 50 -10.90 11.05 2.49
CA ALA A 50 -10.77 11.92 1.32
C ALA A 50 -9.83 11.30 0.29
N SER A 51 -8.68 10.79 0.73
CA SER A 51 -7.69 10.18 -0.16
C SER A 51 -8.22 8.93 -0.86
N LEU A 52 -8.87 8.03 -0.12
CA LEU A 52 -9.43 6.81 -0.68
C LEU A 52 -10.59 7.09 -1.65
N ALA A 53 -11.36 8.14 -1.38
CA ALA A 53 -12.48 8.54 -2.26
C ALA A 53 -11.98 9.11 -3.60
N GLU A 54 -10.83 9.79 -3.59
CA GLU A 54 -10.25 10.39 -4.80
C GLU A 54 -9.49 9.40 -5.66
N HIS A 55 -9.00 8.32 -5.07
CA HIS A 55 -8.19 7.33 -5.77
C HIS A 55 -9.04 6.13 -6.20
N PHE A 56 -8.50 5.36 -7.14
CA PHE A 56 -9.06 4.05 -7.44
C PHE A 56 -8.57 3.06 -6.39
N CYS A 57 -9.44 2.67 -5.48
CA CYS A 57 -9.09 1.81 -4.35
C CYS A 57 -9.77 0.45 -4.47
N LEU A 58 -8.98 -0.60 -4.29
CA LEU A 58 -9.44 -2.00 -4.33
C LEU A 58 -9.18 -2.69 -3.01
N VAL A 59 -10.07 -3.59 -2.64
CA VAL A 59 -9.89 -4.49 -1.50
C VAL A 59 -9.99 -5.93 -1.95
N ALA A 60 -9.22 -6.81 -1.32
CA ALA A 60 -9.33 -8.26 -1.49
C ALA A 60 -9.94 -8.82 -0.22
N GLU A 61 -11.01 -9.62 -0.39
CA GLU A 61 -11.71 -10.28 0.72
C GLU A 61 -11.50 -11.77 0.70
N GLU A 62 -11.46 -12.36 1.88
CA GLU A 62 -11.55 -13.81 2.07
C GLU A 62 -12.47 -14.07 3.25
N ASN A 63 -13.51 -14.87 3.02
CA ASN A 63 -14.50 -15.22 4.05
C ASN A 63 -15.09 -13.98 4.74
N GLY A 64 -15.38 -12.94 3.95
CA GLY A 64 -15.97 -11.69 4.46
C GLY A 64 -15.02 -10.75 5.16
N LYS A 65 -13.72 -11.06 5.21
CA LYS A 65 -12.71 -10.18 5.84
C LYS A 65 -11.80 -9.58 4.78
N ILE A 66 -11.46 -8.31 4.94
CA ILE A 66 -10.47 -7.66 4.08
C ILE A 66 -9.08 -8.19 4.47
N VAL A 67 -8.39 -8.79 3.50
CA VAL A 67 -7.05 -9.34 3.69
C VAL A 67 -5.97 -8.53 2.99
N ALA A 68 -6.35 -7.61 2.10
CA ALA A 68 -5.43 -6.70 1.44
C ALA A 68 -6.19 -5.51 0.87
N PHE A 69 -5.52 -4.39 0.71
CA PHE A 69 -6.06 -3.26 -0.02
C PHE A 69 -4.93 -2.48 -0.69
N GLY A 70 -5.29 -1.71 -1.70
CA GLY A 70 -4.36 -0.79 -2.34
C GLY A 70 -5.12 0.25 -3.14
N ASP A 71 -4.47 1.37 -3.41
CA ASP A 71 -5.05 2.42 -4.22
C ASP A 71 -4.03 3.06 -5.15
N ALA A 72 -4.55 3.62 -6.22
CA ALA A 72 -3.74 4.27 -7.24
C ALA A 72 -4.38 5.59 -7.68
N ASP A 73 -3.52 6.53 -8.03
CA ASP A 73 -3.88 7.79 -8.67
C ASP A 73 -3.21 7.77 -10.04
N GLY A 74 -3.98 7.39 -11.07
CA GLY A 74 -3.41 7.19 -12.42
C GLY A 74 -2.25 6.18 -12.39
N GLY A 75 -1.09 6.61 -12.84
CA GLY A 75 0.13 5.78 -12.87
C GLY A 75 0.93 5.77 -11.57
N TYR A 76 0.35 6.22 -10.47
CA TYR A 76 1.00 6.21 -9.16
C TYR A 76 0.27 5.27 -8.22
N LEU A 77 0.96 4.22 -7.76
CA LEU A 77 0.45 3.29 -6.75
C LEU A 77 0.78 3.88 -5.38
N ASP A 78 -0.25 4.35 -4.68
CA ASP A 78 -0.07 5.08 -3.43
C ASP A 78 0.09 4.16 -2.23
N ARG A 79 -0.80 3.16 -2.09
CA ARG A 79 -0.78 2.24 -0.95
C ARG A 79 -0.99 0.81 -1.42
N LEU A 80 -0.34 -0.12 -0.73
CA LEU A 80 -0.56 -1.55 -0.91
C LEU A 80 -0.20 -2.25 0.40
N TYR A 81 -1.19 -2.81 1.07
CA TYR A 81 -1.00 -3.49 2.34
C TYR A 81 -1.72 -4.81 2.37
N VAL A 82 -1.05 -5.84 2.89
CA VAL A 82 -1.60 -7.18 3.06
C VAL A 82 -1.62 -7.50 4.54
N ALA A 83 -2.72 -8.06 5.04
CA ALA A 83 -2.87 -8.42 6.44
C ALA A 83 -1.68 -9.26 6.92
N ALA A 84 -1.24 -9.01 8.15
CA ALA A 84 -0.04 -9.64 8.71
C ALA A 84 -0.12 -11.17 8.69
N ASP A 85 -1.28 -11.73 8.94
CA ASP A 85 -1.51 -13.19 8.95
C ASP A 85 -1.90 -13.76 7.57
N PHE A 86 -1.89 -12.93 6.54
CA PHE A 86 -2.23 -13.34 5.17
C PHE A 86 -1.08 -13.11 4.18
N GLN A 87 0.13 -12.89 4.67
CA GLN A 87 1.30 -12.68 3.84
C GLN A 87 1.65 -13.94 3.03
N GLY A 88 2.21 -13.73 1.82
CA GLY A 88 2.70 -14.83 1.00
C GLY A 88 1.63 -15.67 0.32
N ARG A 89 0.39 -15.21 0.25
CA ARG A 89 -0.73 -15.95 -0.37
C ARG A 89 -1.22 -15.33 -1.68
N GLY A 90 -0.46 -14.39 -2.23
CA GLY A 90 -0.79 -13.78 -3.52
C GLY A 90 -1.77 -12.62 -3.46
N ALA A 91 -2.22 -12.20 -2.28
CA ALA A 91 -3.16 -11.09 -2.16
C ALA A 91 -2.58 -9.77 -2.66
N GLY A 92 -1.31 -9.48 -2.32
CA GLY A 92 -0.63 -8.28 -2.80
C GLY A 92 -0.50 -8.26 -4.31
N SER A 93 -0.16 -9.39 -4.91
CA SER A 93 -0.05 -9.52 -6.38
C SER A 93 -1.39 -9.34 -7.06
N LEU A 94 -2.47 -9.85 -6.45
CA LEU A 94 -3.82 -9.70 -6.99
C LEU A 94 -4.23 -8.22 -7.03
N VAL A 95 -4.04 -7.49 -5.94
CA VAL A 95 -4.38 -6.08 -5.86
C VAL A 95 -3.48 -5.23 -6.77
N ALA A 96 -2.16 -5.43 -6.68
CA ALA A 96 -1.21 -4.67 -7.51
C ALA A 96 -1.46 -4.88 -9.00
N GLY A 97 -1.72 -6.12 -9.41
CA GLY A 97 -2.00 -6.44 -10.81
C GLY A 97 -3.23 -5.72 -11.32
N ALA A 98 -4.29 -5.67 -10.53
CA ALA A 98 -5.53 -4.98 -10.91
C ALA A 98 -5.34 -3.46 -10.97
N LEU A 99 -4.55 -2.88 -10.07
CA LEU A 99 -4.22 -1.45 -10.11
C LEU A 99 -3.39 -1.11 -11.35
N GLU A 100 -2.44 -1.97 -11.70
CA GLU A 100 -1.63 -1.81 -12.93
C GLU A 100 -2.50 -1.86 -14.18
N GLU A 101 -3.41 -2.83 -14.27
CA GLU A 101 -4.32 -2.93 -15.42
C GLU A 101 -5.24 -1.73 -15.52
N TYR A 102 -5.74 -1.23 -14.40
CA TYR A 102 -6.56 -0.03 -14.37
C TYR A 102 -5.78 1.17 -14.96
N ALA A 103 -4.53 1.36 -14.51
CA ALA A 103 -3.69 2.45 -14.98
C ALA A 103 -3.39 2.32 -16.49
N ARG A 104 -3.05 1.12 -16.96
CA ARG A 104 -2.79 0.86 -18.38
C ARG A 104 -4.01 1.15 -19.23
N ALA A 105 -5.17 0.70 -18.82
CA ALA A 105 -6.42 0.90 -19.55
C ALA A 105 -6.75 2.38 -19.72
N ARG A 106 -6.24 3.24 -18.85
CA ARG A 106 -6.42 4.70 -18.90
C ARG A 106 -5.26 5.42 -19.58
N GLY A 107 -4.36 4.69 -20.22
CA GLY A 107 -3.28 5.26 -21.02
C GLY A 107 -1.97 5.49 -20.27
N ALA A 108 -1.82 5.02 -19.06
CA ALA A 108 -0.55 5.11 -18.34
C ALA A 108 0.48 4.21 -19.02
N GLU A 109 1.68 4.74 -19.23
CA GLU A 109 2.77 3.99 -19.86
C GLU A 109 3.69 3.35 -18.80
N LYS A 110 3.53 3.75 -17.56
CA LYS A 110 4.33 3.27 -16.42
C LYS A 110 3.55 3.38 -15.13
N MET A 111 4.02 2.65 -14.12
CA MET A 111 3.56 2.76 -12.75
C MET A 111 4.73 3.12 -11.87
N THR A 112 4.53 4.09 -10.97
CA THR A 112 5.52 4.45 -9.96
C THR A 112 4.98 4.15 -8.57
N VAL A 113 5.87 3.94 -7.61
CA VAL A 113 5.52 3.68 -6.21
C VAL A 113 6.64 4.20 -5.32
N HIS A 114 6.28 4.65 -4.12
CA HIS A 114 7.25 4.89 -3.05
C HIS A 114 7.20 3.67 -2.13
N ALA A 115 8.09 2.71 -2.37
CA ALA A 115 8.11 1.45 -1.64
C ALA A 115 8.91 1.57 -0.35
N SER A 116 8.37 0.98 0.74
CA SER A 116 9.11 0.87 2.00
C SER A 116 10.29 -0.09 1.85
N LEU A 117 11.19 -0.09 2.85
CA LEU A 117 12.25 -1.09 2.93
C LEU A 117 11.65 -2.51 2.88
N THR A 118 10.54 -2.71 3.57
CA THR A 118 9.86 -4.00 3.67
C THR A 118 9.24 -4.44 2.35
N ALA A 119 8.69 -3.50 1.58
CA ALA A 119 7.97 -3.81 0.33
C ALA A 119 8.86 -3.87 -0.90
N ARG A 120 10.10 -3.37 -0.83
CA ARG A 120 11.01 -3.28 -1.97
C ARG A 120 11.12 -4.59 -2.76
N ALA A 121 11.39 -5.70 -2.07
CA ALA A 121 11.58 -6.99 -2.74
C ALA A 121 10.32 -7.45 -3.49
N PHE A 122 9.14 -7.18 -2.93
CA PHE A 122 7.88 -7.49 -3.60
C PHE A 122 7.78 -6.76 -4.93
N PHE A 123 8.07 -5.46 -4.95
CA PHE A 123 7.99 -4.67 -6.17
C PHE A 123 9.08 -5.03 -7.17
N GLU A 124 10.29 -5.35 -6.72
CA GLU A 124 11.35 -5.80 -7.60
C GLU A 124 10.94 -7.08 -8.36
N LYS A 125 10.32 -8.03 -7.67
CA LYS A 125 9.82 -9.27 -8.29
C LYS A 125 8.73 -9.00 -9.32
N ARG A 126 7.99 -7.90 -9.19
CA ARG A 126 6.95 -7.52 -10.13
C ARG A 126 7.49 -6.71 -11.32
N GLY A 127 8.79 -6.48 -11.38
CA GLY A 127 9.42 -5.75 -12.49
C GLY A 127 9.66 -4.27 -12.24
N TYR A 128 9.47 -3.81 -11.02
CA TYR A 128 9.81 -2.42 -10.66
C TYR A 128 11.29 -2.30 -10.42
N LYS A 129 11.86 -1.15 -10.84
CA LYS A 129 13.27 -0.83 -10.62
C LYS A 129 13.40 0.38 -9.73
N VAL A 130 14.37 0.35 -8.83
CA VAL A 130 14.68 1.48 -7.94
C VAL A 130 15.28 2.61 -8.76
N LEU A 131 14.66 3.78 -8.67
CA LEU A 131 15.19 5.01 -9.28
C LEU A 131 15.94 5.84 -8.26
N GLU A 132 15.49 5.85 -7.01
CA GLU A 132 16.05 6.72 -5.97
C GLU A 132 15.77 6.14 -4.59
N ARG A 133 16.79 6.17 -3.73
CA ARG A 133 16.63 5.91 -2.31
C ARG A 133 16.33 7.25 -1.66
N ARG A 134 15.27 7.32 -0.86
CA ARG A 134 14.76 8.56 -0.29
C ARG A 134 14.69 8.52 1.22
N ARG A 135 14.85 9.69 1.82
CA ARG A 135 14.59 9.91 3.23
C ARG A 135 13.39 10.84 3.32
N VAL A 136 12.35 10.40 3.98
CA VAL A 136 11.14 11.19 4.15
C VAL A 136 10.88 11.40 5.62
N GLU A 137 10.32 12.56 5.97
CA GLU A 137 10.01 12.89 7.34
C GLU A 137 8.51 12.68 7.60
N ARG A 138 8.20 11.98 8.70
CA ARG A 138 6.85 11.80 9.19
C ARG A 138 6.85 12.15 10.67
N LYS A 139 6.08 13.19 11.06
CA LYS A 139 5.98 13.64 12.46
C LYS A 139 7.35 13.84 13.12
N GLY A 140 8.29 14.45 12.38
CA GLY A 140 9.64 14.71 12.87
C GLY A 140 10.57 13.50 12.86
N VAL A 141 10.12 12.36 12.37
CA VAL A 141 10.91 11.12 12.32
C VAL A 141 11.26 10.80 10.88
N GLU A 142 12.54 10.49 10.64
CA GLU A 142 13.03 10.17 9.30
C GLU A 142 12.84 8.69 8.99
N LEU A 143 12.24 8.40 7.83
CA LEU A 143 12.07 7.04 7.31
C LEU A 143 12.74 6.94 5.94
N THR A 144 13.28 5.75 5.63
CA THR A 144 13.81 5.46 4.31
C THR A 144 12.77 4.75 3.47
N ASN A 145 12.61 5.17 2.22
CA ASN A 145 11.84 4.44 1.22
C ASN A 145 12.52 4.55 -0.15
N PHE A 146 11.93 3.97 -1.16
CA PHE A 146 12.47 3.96 -2.52
C PHE A 146 11.43 4.41 -3.52
N LEU A 147 11.83 5.32 -4.41
CA LEU A 147 11.04 5.59 -5.60
C LEU A 147 11.35 4.48 -6.60
N MET A 148 10.32 3.76 -7.03
CA MET A 148 10.47 2.65 -7.97
C MET A 148 9.52 2.84 -9.16
N LYS A 149 9.90 2.25 -10.30
CA LYS A 149 9.13 2.40 -11.54
C LYS A 149 9.08 1.09 -12.30
N LYS A 150 7.92 0.81 -12.89
CA LYS A 150 7.70 -0.28 -13.83
C LYS A 150 7.18 0.31 -15.14
N ILE A 151 7.84 0.00 -16.23
CA ILE A 151 7.37 0.36 -17.58
C ILE A 151 6.40 -0.73 -18.04
N PHE A 152 5.28 -0.31 -18.53
CA PHE A 152 4.28 -1.25 -19.08
C PHE A 152 4.63 -1.73 -20.47
#